data_34b7b14606bdf0d9bd5cc5423844395d
#
_entry.id   34b7b14606bdf0d9bd5cc5423844395d
#
_cell.length_a   1.000
_cell.length_b   1.000
_cell.length_c   1.000
_cell.angle_alpha   90.00
_cell.angle_beta   90.00
_cell.angle_gamma   90.00
#
_symmetry.space_group_name_H-M   'P 1'
#
loop_
_entity.id
_entity.type
_entity.pdbx_description
1 polymer ?
#
loop_
_entity_poly.entity_id
_entity_poly.type
_entity_poly.pdbx_seq_one_letter_code
_entity_poly.pdbx_strand_id
1 'polypeptide(L)'
;FTNQTNFVTFEFENIPFETLNEINKLKPVLPKPSVNRLIQHRLAEKDFITFEFENIPYETLNKINKIKSVLPHPSVNKIIQNRLFEKNFINKLNIRTTLYTSVKKESEIFENQNFLPGILKTCTLGYDGKGQYKINSIEDLKNLTINYNNDYILEKFVKLKKEISVIITRFKSKQYEIYEPFENAHEDQILKNSKIPADISKENFEKSKLWTTQIAEELDYVGTLCVEFFIDNNDILYVNE
;
A
#
# COMPACT_ATOMS: atom_id res chain seq x y z
N PHE A 1 6.88 -21.03 -28.88
CA PHE A 1 7.58 -20.75 -27.60
C PHE A 1 7.98 -22.03 -26.88
N THR A 2 7.07 -22.97 -26.64
CA THR A 2 7.33 -24.25 -25.94
C THR A 2 8.37 -25.15 -26.63
N ASN A 3 8.58 -25.04 -27.95
CA ASN A 3 9.57 -25.81 -28.68
C ASN A 3 11.03 -25.40 -28.42
N GLN A 4 11.25 -24.22 -27.82
CA GLN A 4 12.58 -23.66 -27.54
C GLN A 4 13.03 -23.85 -26.08
N THR A 5 12.20 -24.45 -25.23
CA THR A 5 12.47 -24.63 -23.80
C THR A 5 12.51 -26.12 -23.43
N ASN A 6 13.29 -26.48 -22.40
CA ASN A 6 13.37 -27.85 -21.89
C ASN A 6 12.22 -28.17 -20.92
N PHE A 7 11.69 -27.15 -20.24
CA PHE A 7 10.57 -27.24 -19.30
C PHE A 7 9.84 -25.90 -19.22
N VAL A 8 8.64 -25.92 -18.68
CA VAL A 8 7.80 -24.73 -18.41
C VAL A 8 7.62 -24.59 -16.90
N THR A 9 7.77 -23.39 -16.38
CA THR A 9 7.45 -23.06 -14.99
C THR A 9 6.33 -22.04 -14.95
N PHE A 10 5.67 -21.90 -13.80
CA PHE A 10 4.62 -20.94 -13.56
C PHE A 10 4.72 -20.42 -12.13
N GLU A 11 4.36 -19.16 -11.94
CA GLU A 11 4.36 -18.49 -10.63
C GLU A 11 2.94 -18.37 -10.04
N PHE A 12 1.92 -18.48 -10.90
CA PHE A 12 0.53 -18.27 -10.48
C PHE A 12 -0.18 -19.60 -10.18
N GLU A 13 -0.69 -19.73 -8.97
CA GLU A 13 -1.46 -20.91 -8.53
C GLU A 13 -2.82 -21.03 -9.24
N ASN A 14 -3.30 -19.95 -9.85
CA ASN A 14 -4.64 -19.87 -10.46
C ASN A 14 -4.71 -20.33 -11.92
N ILE A 15 -3.67 -20.95 -12.44
CA ILE A 15 -3.72 -21.56 -13.77
C ILE A 15 -4.55 -22.85 -13.66
N PRO A 16 -5.61 -23.01 -14.48
CA PRO A 16 -6.43 -24.21 -14.43
C PRO A 16 -5.57 -25.46 -14.59
N PHE A 17 -5.88 -26.49 -13.79
CA PHE A 17 -5.17 -27.76 -13.83
C PHE A 17 -5.12 -28.37 -15.24
N GLU A 18 -6.26 -28.30 -15.95
CA GLU A 18 -6.39 -28.81 -17.31
C GLU A 18 -5.41 -28.12 -18.27
N THR A 19 -5.26 -26.80 -18.16
CA THR A 19 -4.31 -26.03 -18.97
C THR A 19 -2.86 -26.46 -18.71
N LEU A 20 -2.48 -26.59 -17.44
CA LEU A 20 -1.14 -27.06 -17.08
C LEU A 20 -0.91 -28.50 -17.53
N ASN A 21 -1.93 -29.34 -17.46
CA ASN A 21 -1.84 -30.74 -17.87
C ASN A 21 -1.69 -30.87 -19.41
N GLU A 22 -2.37 -30.04 -20.20
CA GLU A 22 -2.16 -29.98 -21.66
C GLU A 22 -0.75 -29.50 -22.00
N ILE A 23 -0.25 -28.46 -21.33
CA ILE A 23 1.13 -27.99 -21.53
C ILE A 23 2.13 -29.09 -21.16
N ASN A 24 1.88 -29.83 -20.05
CA ASN A 24 2.76 -30.90 -19.58
C ASN A 24 2.85 -32.11 -20.56
N LYS A 25 1.87 -32.29 -21.44
CA LYS A 25 1.96 -33.27 -22.54
C LYS A 25 2.97 -32.85 -23.62
N LEU A 26 3.20 -31.54 -23.76
CA LEU A 26 4.12 -30.98 -24.75
C LEU A 26 5.54 -30.80 -24.18
N LYS A 27 5.64 -30.34 -22.95
CA LYS A 27 6.89 -30.11 -22.22
C LYS A 27 6.66 -30.27 -20.71
N PRO A 28 7.64 -30.78 -19.97
CA PRO A 28 7.53 -30.90 -18.52
C PRO A 28 7.16 -29.56 -17.87
N VAL A 29 6.12 -29.55 -17.05
CA VAL A 29 5.70 -28.41 -16.24
C VAL A 29 6.21 -28.59 -14.82
N LEU A 30 6.86 -27.55 -14.28
CA LEU A 30 7.39 -27.54 -12.91
C LEU A 30 6.84 -26.32 -12.13
N PRO A 31 6.31 -26.53 -10.92
CA PRO A 31 6.00 -27.82 -10.30
C PRO A 31 4.97 -28.62 -11.13
N LYS A 32 4.90 -29.93 -10.95
CA LYS A 32 3.94 -30.78 -11.71
C LYS A 32 2.50 -30.26 -11.57
N PRO A 33 1.66 -30.39 -12.62
CA PRO A 33 0.25 -29.92 -12.57
C PRO A 33 -0.54 -30.47 -11.37
N SER A 34 -0.22 -31.69 -10.90
CA SER A 34 -0.82 -32.30 -9.70
C SER A 34 -0.57 -31.50 -8.42
N VAL A 35 0.58 -30.82 -8.33
CA VAL A 35 0.91 -29.95 -7.18
C VAL A 35 -0.01 -28.73 -7.20
N ASN A 36 -0.20 -28.12 -8.36
CA ASN A 36 -1.11 -26.98 -8.50
C ASN A 36 -2.56 -27.38 -8.15
N ARG A 37 -3.02 -28.56 -8.60
CA ARG A 37 -4.34 -29.08 -8.22
C ARG A 37 -4.48 -29.27 -6.71
N LEU A 38 -3.42 -29.77 -6.04
CA LEU A 38 -3.41 -29.93 -4.59
C LEU A 38 -3.49 -28.59 -3.87
N ILE A 39 -2.76 -27.57 -4.35
CA ILE A 39 -2.81 -26.20 -3.81
C ILE A 39 -4.21 -25.62 -3.98
N GLN A 40 -4.80 -25.71 -5.18
CA GLN A 40 -6.17 -25.24 -5.46
C GLN A 40 -7.22 -25.94 -4.58
N HIS A 41 -7.06 -27.26 -4.37
CA HIS A 41 -7.95 -28.00 -3.49
C HIS A 41 -7.83 -27.57 -2.02
N ARG A 42 -6.59 -27.31 -1.55
CA ARG A 42 -6.36 -26.77 -0.20
C ARG A 42 -6.96 -25.39 0.01
N LEU A 43 -6.94 -24.52 -1.01
CA LEU A 43 -7.62 -23.22 -0.95
C LEU A 43 -9.13 -23.37 -0.76
N ALA A 44 -9.75 -24.38 -1.38
CA ALA A 44 -11.19 -24.67 -1.22
C ALA A 44 -11.57 -25.09 0.19
N GLU A 45 -10.64 -25.72 0.92
CA GLU A 45 -10.86 -26.21 2.31
C GLU A 45 -10.67 -25.14 3.38
N LYS A 46 -10.13 -23.93 3.02
CA LYS A 46 -9.91 -22.86 3.99
C LYS A 46 -11.16 -21.99 4.17
N ASP A 47 -11.32 -21.43 5.33
CA ASP A 47 -12.44 -20.54 5.63
C ASP A 47 -12.33 -19.20 4.94
N PHE A 48 -11.11 -18.70 4.77
CA PHE A 48 -10.79 -17.45 4.10
C PHE A 48 -9.35 -17.45 3.57
N ILE A 49 -9.04 -16.47 2.72
CA ILE A 49 -7.72 -16.20 2.17
C ILE A 49 -7.25 -14.85 2.69
N THR A 50 -6.00 -14.76 3.07
CA THR A 50 -5.33 -13.51 3.42
C THR A 50 -4.10 -13.30 2.55
N PHE A 51 -3.59 -12.07 2.53
CA PHE A 51 -2.39 -11.70 1.78
C PHE A 51 -1.60 -10.65 2.59
N GLU A 52 -0.29 -10.64 2.41
CA GLU A 52 0.61 -9.63 2.99
C GLU A 52 0.97 -8.55 1.96
N PHE A 53 1.15 -8.95 0.70
CA PHE A 53 1.66 -8.09 -0.33
C PHE A 53 0.57 -7.15 -0.85
N GLU A 54 0.71 -5.86 -0.59
CA GLU A 54 -0.27 -4.83 -0.96
C GLU A 54 -0.47 -4.66 -2.47
N ASN A 55 0.55 -4.95 -3.27
CA ASN A 55 0.53 -4.72 -4.72
C ASN A 55 -0.14 -5.84 -5.54
N ILE A 56 -0.89 -6.75 -4.90
CA ILE A 56 -1.72 -7.71 -5.64
C ILE A 56 -2.85 -6.95 -6.36
N PRO A 57 -3.01 -7.09 -7.68
CA PRO A 57 -4.04 -6.35 -8.41
C PRO A 57 -5.44 -6.60 -7.83
N TYR A 58 -6.18 -5.50 -7.59
CA TYR A 58 -7.55 -5.56 -7.08
C TYR A 58 -8.43 -6.57 -7.82
N GLU A 59 -8.33 -6.61 -9.16
CA GLU A 59 -9.12 -7.52 -10.00
C GLU A 59 -8.86 -8.99 -9.68
N THR A 60 -7.62 -9.33 -9.33
CA THR A 60 -7.22 -10.69 -8.93
C THR A 60 -7.86 -11.04 -7.59
N LEU A 61 -7.72 -10.18 -6.59
CA LEU A 61 -8.33 -10.38 -5.27
C LEU A 61 -9.86 -10.46 -5.36
N ASN A 62 -10.46 -9.63 -6.20
CA ASN A 62 -11.91 -9.62 -6.40
C ASN A 62 -12.43 -10.90 -7.09
N LYS A 63 -11.66 -11.46 -8.02
CA LYS A 63 -11.98 -12.78 -8.62
C LYS A 63 -11.89 -13.91 -7.59
N ILE A 64 -10.83 -13.91 -6.77
CA ILE A 64 -10.64 -14.88 -5.69
C ILE A 64 -11.77 -14.76 -4.67
N ASN A 65 -12.16 -13.53 -4.30
CA ASN A 65 -13.22 -13.27 -3.31
C ASN A 65 -14.60 -13.80 -3.73
N LYS A 66 -14.85 -13.99 -5.05
CA LYS A 66 -16.06 -14.66 -5.54
C LYS A 66 -16.09 -16.17 -5.29
N ILE A 67 -14.92 -16.77 -5.09
CA ILE A 67 -14.76 -18.21 -4.84
C ILE A 67 -14.63 -18.46 -3.34
N LYS A 68 -13.82 -17.67 -2.65
CA LYS A 68 -13.49 -17.78 -1.24
C LYS A 68 -13.27 -16.40 -0.65
N SER A 69 -13.83 -16.14 0.53
CA SER A 69 -13.69 -14.86 1.24
C SER A 69 -12.21 -14.45 1.34
N VAL A 70 -11.89 -13.24 0.90
CA VAL A 70 -10.55 -12.64 1.01
C VAL A 70 -10.59 -11.59 2.13
N LEU A 71 -9.61 -11.63 3.02
CA LEU A 71 -9.49 -10.70 4.14
C LEU A 71 -8.06 -10.15 4.20
N PRO A 72 -7.89 -8.81 4.30
CA PRO A 72 -8.94 -7.80 4.23
C PRO A 72 -9.74 -7.84 2.93
N HIS A 73 -10.95 -7.27 2.91
CA HIS A 73 -11.79 -7.28 1.72
C HIS A 73 -11.10 -6.56 0.55
N PRO A 74 -11.21 -7.07 -0.71
CA PRO A 74 -10.50 -6.49 -1.87
C PRO A 74 -10.75 -5.00 -2.10
N SER A 75 -11.91 -4.45 -1.68
CA SER A 75 -12.17 -3.01 -1.79
C SER A 75 -11.18 -2.16 -1.00
N VAL A 76 -10.63 -2.67 0.10
CA VAL A 76 -9.58 -2.01 0.87
C VAL A 76 -8.34 -1.86 0.00
N ASN A 77 -7.93 -2.95 -0.65
CA ASN A 77 -6.76 -2.96 -1.52
C ASN A 77 -6.88 -1.94 -2.67
N LYS A 78 -8.10 -1.79 -3.23
CA LYS A 78 -8.36 -0.78 -4.26
C LYS A 78 -8.09 0.66 -3.77
N ILE A 79 -8.30 0.93 -2.48
CA ILE A 79 -8.06 2.26 -1.88
C ILE A 79 -6.56 2.43 -1.63
N ILE A 80 -5.93 1.50 -0.91
CA ILE A 80 -4.54 1.64 -0.45
C ILE A 80 -3.51 1.53 -1.58
N GLN A 81 -3.81 0.85 -2.68
CA GLN A 81 -2.91 0.75 -3.84
C GLN A 81 -2.71 2.07 -4.60
N ASN A 82 -3.51 3.08 -4.34
CA ASN A 82 -3.42 4.35 -5.03
C ASN A 82 -3.40 5.51 -4.01
N ARG A 83 -2.25 6.18 -3.89
CA ARG A 83 -2.02 7.29 -2.94
C ARG A 83 -3.07 8.40 -3.01
N LEU A 84 -3.60 8.69 -4.19
CA LEU A 84 -4.65 9.70 -4.34
C LEU A 84 -5.99 9.21 -3.76
N PHE A 85 -6.33 7.93 -3.99
CA PHE A 85 -7.55 7.35 -3.43
C PHE A 85 -7.45 7.23 -1.91
N GLU A 86 -6.30 6.83 -1.40
CA GLU A 86 -6.00 6.72 0.02
C GLU A 86 -6.14 8.07 0.72
N LYS A 87 -5.48 9.12 0.23
CA LYS A 87 -5.60 10.46 0.83
C LYS A 87 -7.00 11.06 0.71
N ASN A 88 -7.70 10.81 -0.40
CA ASN A 88 -9.10 11.21 -0.55
C ASN A 88 -9.99 10.50 0.48
N PHE A 89 -9.74 9.22 0.73
CA PHE A 89 -10.45 8.44 1.74
C PHE A 89 -10.19 9.01 3.14
N ILE A 90 -8.93 9.23 3.51
CA ILE A 90 -8.55 9.80 4.83
C ILE A 90 -9.19 11.19 5.03
N ASN A 91 -9.17 12.05 4.01
CA ASN A 91 -9.77 13.40 4.11
C ASN A 91 -11.31 13.35 4.29
N LYS A 92 -12.01 12.37 3.71
CA LYS A 92 -13.46 12.18 3.94
C LYS A 92 -13.80 11.88 5.40
N LEU A 93 -12.85 11.32 6.15
CA LEU A 93 -12.98 11.09 7.59
C LEU A 93 -12.67 12.32 8.43
N ASN A 94 -12.39 13.47 7.81
CA ASN A 94 -11.89 14.68 8.47
C ASN A 94 -10.57 14.45 9.23
N ILE A 95 -9.78 13.47 8.78
CA ILE A 95 -8.47 13.18 9.30
C ILE A 95 -7.42 13.92 8.46
N ARG A 96 -6.47 14.54 9.14
CA ARG A 96 -5.45 15.37 8.50
C ARG A 96 -4.41 14.50 7.77
N THR A 97 -4.16 14.85 6.50
CA THR A 97 -3.01 14.36 5.72
C THR A 97 -2.14 15.55 5.32
N THR A 98 -0.97 15.31 4.71
CA THR A 98 -0.23 16.37 4.00
C THR A 98 -1.13 16.99 2.93
N LEU A 99 -0.97 18.29 2.67
CA LEU A 99 -1.66 18.93 1.54
C LEU A 99 -1.16 18.30 0.24
N TYR A 100 -2.06 18.03 -0.69
CA TYR A 100 -1.72 17.35 -1.94
C TYR A 100 -2.60 17.82 -3.10
N THR A 101 -2.11 17.58 -4.31
CA THR A 101 -2.86 17.70 -5.57
C THR A 101 -2.46 16.60 -6.53
N SER A 102 -3.36 16.20 -7.43
CA SER A 102 -3.02 15.25 -8.50
C SER A 102 -2.22 15.95 -9.60
N VAL A 103 -1.30 15.22 -10.23
CA VAL A 103 -0.47 15.71 -11.34
C VAL A 103 -0.40 14.64 -12.41
N LYS A 104 -0.80 15.01 -13.65
CA LYS A 104 -0.75 14.14 -14.84
C LYS A 104 0.21 14.66 -15.90
N LYS A 105 0.61 15.92 -15.82
CA LYS A 105 1.53 16.58 -16.75
C LYS A 105 2.30 17.68 -16.02
N GLU A 106 3.45 18.04 -16.57
CA GLU A 106 4.35 19.02 -15.97
C GLU A 106 3.70 20.37 -15.74
N SER A 107 2.86 20.86 -16.67
CA SER A 107 2.19 22.16 -16.53
C SER A 107 1.33 22.27 -15.26
N GLU A 108 0.81 21.14 -14.75
CA GLU A 108 0.02 21.14 -13.51
C GLU A 108 0.88 21.41 -12.26
N ILE A 109 2.20 21.13 -12.31
CA ILE A 109 3.11 21.52 -11.23
C ILE A 109 3.29 23.04 -11.25
N PHE A 110 3.42 23.67 -12.44
CA PHE A 110 3.49 25.13 -12.56
C PHE A 110 2.22 25.81 -12.03
N GLU A 111 1.06 25.23 -12.30
CA GLU A 111 -0.22 25.73 -11.80
C GLU A 111 -0.36 25.61 -10.27
N ASN A 112 0.34 24.63 -9.68
CA ASN A 112 0.27 24.29 -8.25
C ASN A 112 1.59 24.56 -7.51
N GLN A 113 2.38 25.55 -7.91
CA GLN A 113 3.68 25.86 -7.30
C GLN A 113 3.58 26.31 -5.82
N ASN A 114 2.39 26.62 -5.32
CA ASN A 114 2.13 26.85 -3.89
C ASN A 114 2.32 25.59 -3.02
N PHE A 115 2.39 24.39 -3.64
CA PHE A 115 2.76 23.14 -2.98
C PHE A 115 4.27 22.97 -2.82
N LEU A 116 5.09 23.82 -3.46
CA LEU A 116 6.55 23.76 -3.34
C LEU A 116 7.06 24.47 -2.07
N PRO A 117 8.13 24.00 -1.42
CA PRO A 117 8.76 22.71 -1.71
C PRO A 117 7.80 21.56 -1.50
N GLY A 118 7.88 20.55 -2.37
CA GLY A 118 6.96 19.41 -2.38
C GLY A 118 7.66 18.11 -2.75
N ILE A 119 6.94 17.00 -2.60
CA ILE A 119 7.38 15.70 -3.04
C ILE A 119 6.36 15.20 -4.08
N LEU A 120 6.81 15.01 -5.30
CA LEU A 120 6.03 14.36 -6.36
C LEU A 120 6.23 12.86 -6.25
N LYS A 121 5.14 12.11 -6.06
CA LYS A 121 5.16 10.65 -5.89
C LYS A 121 4.28 9.99 -6.96
N THR A 122 4.70 8.82 -7.48
CA THR A 122 3.78 8.00 -8.28
C THR A 122 2.57 7.59 -7.44
N CYS A 123 1.37 7.61 -8.02
CA CYS A 123 0.16 7.20 -7.32
C CYS A 123 0.15 5.70 -7.00
N THR A 124 0.84 4.88 -7.78
CA THR A 124 0.89 3.42 -7.63
C THR A 124 2.31 2.90 -7.73
N LEU A 125 2.58 1.73 -7.16
CA LEU A 125 3.85 0.98 -7.27
C LEU A 125 5.10 1.73 -6.76
N GLY A 126 4.93 2.75 -5.92
CA GLY A 126 6.05 3.43 -5.26
C GLY A 126 6.43 2.72 -3.98
N TYR A 127 7.71 2.34 -3.83
CA TYR A 127 8.27 1.71 -2.62
C TYR A 127 9.74 2.13 -2.44
N ASP A 128 10.26 2.11 -1.23
CA ASP A 128 11.66 2.41 -0.91
C ASP A 128 12.17 3.71 -1.58
N GLY A 129 11.35 4.76 -1.60
CA GLY A 129 11.69 6.04 -2.24
C GLY A 129 11.69 6.04 -3.78
N LYS A 130 11.43 4.91 -4.43
CA LYS A 130 11.31 4.83 -5.89
C LYS A 130 10.05 5.54 -6.37
N GLY A 131 10.17 6.28 -7.47
CA GLY A 131 9.06 7.08 -8.01
C GLY A 131 8.73 8.32 -7.17
N GLN A 132 9.68 8.80 -6.37
CA GLN A 132 9.55 10.04 -5.60
C GLN A 132 10.59 11.05 -6.07
N TYR A 133 10.15 12.30 -6.24
CA TYR A 133 10.99 13.43 -6.66
C TYR A 133 10.76 14.59 -5.70
N LYS A 134 11.81 15.00 -5.01
CA LYS A 134 11.77 16.22 -4.21
C LYS A 134 11.93 17.42 -5.14
N ILE A 135 10.96 18.32 -5.12
CA ILE A 135 10.93 19.53 -5.94
C ILE A 135 10.93 20.72 -4.99
N ASN A 136 12.03 21.44 -4.89
CA ASN A 136 12.12 22.61 -4.02
C ASN A 136 11.60 23.87 -4.71
N SER A 137 11.83 23.96 -6.02
CA SER A 137 11.38 25.06 -6.87
C SER A 137 11.07 24.56 -8.30
N ILE A 138 10.44 25.39 -9.10
CA ILE A 138 10.12 25.08 -10.51
C ILE A 138 11.40 24.80 -11.33
N GLU A 139 12.51 25.43 -10.99
CA GLU A 139 13.80 25.25 -11.69
C GLU A 139 14.29 23.81 -11.60
N ASP A 140 13.96 23.10 -10.51
CA ASP A 140 14.38 21.70 -10.32
C ASP A 140 13.82 20.78 -11.40
N LEU A 141 12.65 21.10 -11.99
CA LEU A 141 12.02 20.32 -13.05
C LEU A 141 12.91 20.17 -14.28
N LYS A 142 13.76 21.15 -14.57
CA LYS A 142 14.70 21.11 -15.72
C LYS A 142 15.70 19.96 -15.62
N ASN A 143 15.96 19.48 -14.40
CA ASN A 143 16.94 18.43 -14.11
C ASN A 143 16.30 17.08 -13.81
N LEU A 144 14.95 16.99 -13.85
CA LEU A 144 14.22 15.78 -13.58
C LEU A 144 13.66 15.16 -14.85
N THR A 145 13.80 13.85 -14.97
CA THR A 145 13.15 13.08 -16.04
C THR A 145 11.95 12.36 -15.44
N ILE A 146 10.76 12.94 -15.60
CA ILE A 146 9.51 12.41 -15.04
C ILE A 146 8.71 11.76 -16.18
N ASN A 147 8.30 10.50 -15.98
CA ASN A 147 7.49 9.79 -16.96
C ASN A 147 5.99 10.02 -16.68
N TYR A 148 5.43 11.03 -17.34
CA TYR A 148 4.00 11.39 -17.19
C TYR A 148 2.99 10.41 -17.83
N ASN A 149 3.43 9.20 -18.21
CA ASN A 149 2.51 8.10 -18.48
C ASN A 149 1.94 7.50 -17.18
N ASN A 150 2.54 7.82 -16.03
CA ASN A 150 2.03 7.48 -14.70
C ASN A 150 1.23 8.67 -14.13
N ASP A 151 0.24 8.36 -13.31
CA ASP A 151 -0.41 9.35 -12.46
C ASP A 151 0.48 9.67 -11.26
N TYR A 152 0.54 10.94 -10.88
CA TYR A 152 1.31 11.43 -9.73
C TYR A 152 0.43 12.18 -8.74
N ILE A 153 0.91 12.25 -7.51
CA ILE A 153 0.45 13.13 -6.46
C ILE A 153 1.60 14.05 -6.05
N LEU A 154 1.36 15.36 -6.02
CA LEU A 154 2.29 16.34 -5.46
C LEU A 154 1.85 16.65 -4.05
N GLU A 155 2.67 16.29 -3.08
CA GLU A 155 2.46 16.55 -1.66
C GLU A 155 3.33 17.70 -1.20
N LYS A 156 2.76 18.62 -0.41
CA LYS A 156 3.54 19.67 0.23
C LYS A 156 4.54 19.08 1.20
N PHE A 157 5.80 19.53 1.11
CA PHE A 157 6.86 19.05 1.98
C PHE A 157 6.58 19.41 3.44
N VAL A 158 6.66 18.42 4.33
CA VAL A 158 6.54 18.58 5.78
C VAL A 158 7.92 18.42 6.41
N LYS A 159 8.32 19.37 7.25
CA LYS A 159 9.53 19.23 8.06
C LYS A 159 9.25 18.29 9.21
N LEU A 160 9.66 17.05 9.06
CA LEU A 160 9.41 16.00 10.04
C LEU A 160 10.22 16.23 11.31
N LYS A 161 9.53 16.11 12.46
CA LYS A 161 10.12 15.93 13.78
C LYS A 161 10.26 14.44 14.10
N LYS A 162 9.20 13.66 13.78
CA LYS A 162 9.14 12.21 13.98
C LYS A 162 8.25 11.55 12.96
N GLU A 163 8.52 10.27 12.73
CA GLU A 163 7.64 9.34 12.04
C GLU A 163 7.17 8.29 13.05
N ILE A 164 5.88 7.99 13.05
CA ILE A 164 5.32 6.97 13.92
C ILE A 164 4.39 6.05 13.14
N SER A 165 4.17 4.86 13.67
CA SER A 165 3.15 3.94 13.17
C SER A 165 2.30 3.38 14.30
N VAL A 166 1.03 3.08 13.99
CA VAL A 166 0.10 2.43 14.91
C VAL A 166 -0.45 1.19 14.25
N ILE A 167 -0.34 0.07 14.95
CA ILE A 167 -0.84 -1.23 14.49
C ILE A 167 -2.13 -1.53 15.21
N ILE A 168 -3.15 -1.91 14.45
CA ILE A 168 -4.44 -2.39 14.94
C ILE A 168 -4.76 -3.75 14.33
N THR A 169 -5.25 -4.67 15.13
CA THR A 169 -5.85 -5.93 14.65
C THR A 169 -7.34 -5.91 14.93
N ARG A 170 -8.16 -5.94 13.89
CA ARG A 170 -9.62 -5.93 14.00
C ARG A 170 -10.19 -7.26 13.55
N PHE A 171 -11.08 -7.82 14.36
CA PHE A 171 -11.68 -9.13 14.16
C PHE A 171 -13.02 -9.05 13.43
N LYS A 172 -13.51 -10.17 12.89
CA LYS A 172 -14.85 -10.28 12.29
C LYS A 172 -15.97 -9.89 13.26
N SER A 173 -15.74 -10.06 14.57
CA SER A 173 -16.66 -9.61 15.63
C SER A 173 -16.73 -8.10 15.81
N LYS A 174 -15.93 -7.33 15.03
CA LYS A 174 -15.71 -5.89 15.15
C LYS A 174 -14.94 -5.45 16.41
N GLN A 175 -14.58 -6.38 17.28
CA GLN A 175 -13.60 -6.12 18.35
C GLN A 175 -12.24 -5.86 17.75
N TYR A 176 -11.39 -5.15 18.46
CA TYR A 176 -10.02 -4.87 18.02
C TYR A 176 -9.05 -4.80 19.20
N GLU A 177 -7.79 -5.04 18.88
CA GLU A 177 -6.63 -4.77 19.73
C GLU A 177 -5.75 -3.76 19.03
N ILE A 178 -5.30 -2.73 19.74
CA ILE A 178 -4.47 -1.66 19.20
C ILE A 178 -3.21 -1.50 20.05
N TYR A 179 -2.08 -1.52 19.37
CA TYR A 179 -0.79 -1.34 20.03
C TYR A 179 -0.53 0.14 20.36
N GLU A 180 0.41 0.36 21.28
CA GLU A 180 0.97 1.69 21.49
C GLU A 180 1.74 2.14 20.23
N PRO A 181 1.78 3.45 19.93
CA PRO A 181 2.51 3.95 18.79
C PRO A 181 4.00 3.57 18.81
N PHE A 182 4.50 3.17 17.65
CA PHE A 182 5.93 2.93 17.41
C PHE A 182 6.56 4.21 16.85
N GLU A 183 7.73 4.61 17.34
CA GLU A 183 8.57 5.65 16.73
C GLU A 183 9.52 4.99 15.75
N ASN A 184 9.48 5.42 14.49
CA ASN A 184 10.24 4.84 13.40
C ASN A 184 11.42 5.74 13.03
N ALA A 185 12.60 5.16 12.91
CA ALA A 185 13.78 5.83 12.41
C ALA A 185 14.17 5.25 11.05
N HIS A 186 14.19 6.12 10.04
CA HIS A 186 14.62 5.79 8.69
C HIS A 186 16.00 6.34 8.39
N GLU A 187 16.77 5.60 7.62
CA GLU A 187 18.04 6.02 7.04
C GLU A 187 18.03 5.65 5.57
N ASP A 188 18.30 6.62 4.71
CA ASP A 188 18.19 6.47 3.23
C ASP A 188 16.82 5.91 2.78
N GLN A 189 15.74 6.35 3.42
CA GLN A 189 14.36 5.93 3.17
C GLN A 189 14.07 4.46 3.51
N ILE A 190 14.97 3.79 4.23
CA ILE A 190 14.80 2.42 4.70
C ILE A 190 14.61 2.45 6.22
N LEU A 191 13.57 1.76 6.72
CA LEU A 191 13.35 1.61 8.15
C LEU A 191 14.52 0.86 8.81
N LYS A 192 15.18 1.51 9.76
CA LYS A 192 16.34 0.95 10.50
C LYS A 192 15.94 0.39 11.85
N ASN A 193 15.11 1.11 12.58
CA ASN A 193 14.62 0.64 13.87
C ASN A 193 13.26 1.26 14.20
N SER A 194 12.53 0.57 15.06
CA SER A 194 11.29 1.04 15.66
C SER A 194 11.38 0.91 17.16
N LYS A 195 10.97 1.96 17.88
CA LYS A 195 10.94 2.03 19.34
C LYS A 195 9.50 2.09 19.83
N ILE A 196 9.15 1.28 20.83
CA ILE A 196 7.85 1.31 21.50
C ILE A 196 8.04 1.50 23.02
N PRO A 197 7.23 2.33 23.68
CA PRO A 197 6.32 3.30 23.09
C PRO A 197 7.07 4.44 22.41
N ALA A 198 6.42 5.11 21.45
CA ALA A 198 6.94 6.33 20.83
C ALA A 198 7.04 7.46 21.88
N ASP A 199 8.14 8.22 21.83
CA ASP A 199 8.32 9.42 22.66
C ASP A 199 7.67 10.63 21.99
N ILE A 200 6.36 10.78 22.17
CA ILE A 200 5.50 11.81 21.57
C ILE A 200 4.58 12.45 22.60
N SER A 201 3.94 13.58 22.27
CA SER A 201 2.97 14.20 23.15
C SER A 201 1.79 13.27 23.43
N LYS A 202 1.18 13.41 24.61
CA LYS A 202 -0.02 12.63 24.97
C LYS A 202 -1.16 12.85 23.96
N GLU A 203 -1.28 14.08 23.46
CA GLU A 203 -2.29 14.41 22.42
C GLU A 203 -2.07 13.57 21.16
N ASN A 204 -0.84 13.54 20.63
CA ASN A 204 -0.52 12.76 19.42
C ASN A 204 -0.61 11.26 19.68
N PHE A 205 -0.29 10.79 20.87
CA PHE A 205 -0.47 9.39 21.28
C PHE A 205 -1.93 8.95 21.18
N GLU A 206 -2.84 9.68 21.81
CA GLU A 206 -4.26 9.35 21.81
C GLU A 206 -4.88 9.55 20.41
N LYS A 207 -4.50 10.63 19.74
CA LYS A 207 -5.02 11.01 18.43
C LYS A 207 -4.62 10.01 17.34
N SER A 208 -3.39 9.53 17.33
CA SER A 208 -2.94 8.53 16.38
C SER A 208 -3.71 7.20 16.52
N LYS A 209 -3.95 6.76 17.76
CA LYS A 209 -4.78 5.57 18.04
C LYS A 209 -6.23 5.77 17.60
N LEU A 210 -6.82 6.93 17.93
CA LEU A 210 -8.19 7.26 17.54
C LEU A 210 -8.34 7.24 16.01
N TRP A 211 -7.45 7.90 15.28
CA TRP A 211 -7.51 7.95 13.82
C TRP A 211 -7.28 6.58 13.17
N THR A 212 -6.36 5.77 13.71
CA THR A 212 -6.17 4.39 13.26
C THR A 212 -7.44 3.56 13.43
N THR A 213 -8.14 3.72 14.58
CA THR A 213 -9.40 3.03 14.83
C THR A 213 -10.48 3.47 13.84
N GLN A 214 -10.65 4.78 13.62
CA GLN A 214 -11.63 5.32 12.67
C GLN A 214 -11.37 4.82 11.23
N ILE A 215 -10.11 4.79 10.81
CA ILE A 215 -9.71 4.26 9.49
C ILE A 215 -10.09 2.78 9.36
N ALA A 216 -9.73 1.96 10.35
CA ALA A 216 -10.04 0.53 10.34
C ALA A 216 -11.55 0.24 10.38
N GLU A 217 -12.33 1.05 11.09
CA GLU A 217 -13.79 0.93 11.15
C GLU A 217 -14.44 1.30 9.82
N GLU A 218 -14.06 2.42 9.21
CA GLU A 218 -14.63 2.88 7.95
C GLU A 218 -14.28 1.98 6.77
N LEU A 219 -13.09 1.37 6.79
CA LEU A 219 -12.69 0.34 5.81
C LEU A 219 -13.43 -1.00 6.04
N ASP A 220 -14.18 -1.16 7.11
CA ASP A 220 -14.65 -2.46 7.63
C ASP A 220 -13.53 -3.51 7.60
N TYR A 221 -12.33 -3.06 8.03
CA TYR A 221 -11.10 -3.84 7.94
C TYR A 221 -11.18 -5.07 8.85
N VAL A 222 -10.82 -6.23 8.31
CA VAL A 222 -10.66 -7.46 9.10
C VAL A 222 -9.25 -7.99 8.87
N GLY A 223 -8.45 -8.01 9.93
CA GLY A 223 -7.03 -8.38 9.89
C GLY A 223 -6.17 -7.37 10.64
N THR A 224 -4.88 -7.35 10.36
CA THR A 224 -3.91 -6.43 10.95
C THR A 224 -3.59 -5.31 9.97
N LEU A 225 -3.80 -4.07 10.41
CA LEU A 225 -3.54 -2.84 9.67
C LEU A 225 -2.46 -2.03 10.39
N CYS A 226 -1.53 -1.48 9.64
CA CYS A 226 -0.59 -0.47 10.10
C CYS A 226 -0.95 0.86 9.47
N VAL A 227 -1.02 1.92 10.27
CA VAL A 227 -1.19 3.30 9.78
C VAL A 227 0.04 4.10 10.14
N GLU A 228 0.64 4.74 9.17
CA GLU A 228 1.83 5.58 9.34
C GLU A 228 1.47 7.06 9.47
N PHE A 229 2.20 7.74 10.33
CA PHE A 229 1.97 9.15 10.65
C PHE A 229 3.26 9.94 10.61
N PHE A 230 3.15 11.19 10.20
CA PHE A 230 4.15 12.23 10.36
C PHE A 230 3.78 13.15 11.52
N ILE A 231 4.78 13.55 12.31
CA ILE A 231 4.68 14.63 13.30
C ILE A 231 5.65 15.71 12.86
N ASP A 232 5.16 16.93 12.62
CA ASP A 232 5.99 18.04 12.21
C ASP A 232 6.66 18.76 13.42
N ASN A 233 7.49 19.77 13.13
CA ASN A 233 8.18 20.54 14.17
C ASN A 233 7.25 21.37 15.06
N ASN A 234 5.98 21.55 14.68
CA ASN A 234 4.96 22.21 15.47
C ASN A 234 4.09 21.21 16.26
N ASP A 235 4.53 19.95 16.34
CA ASP A 235 3.83 18.84 16.99
C ASP A 235 2.48 18.50 16.36
N ILE A 236 2.29 18.84 15.06
CA ILE A 236 1.06 18.54 14.31
C ILE A 236 1.17 17.13 13.71
N LEU A 237 0.11 16.33 13.92
CA LEU A 237 -0.01 14.96 13.40
C LEU A 237 -0.69 14.95 12.03
N TYR A 238 -0.15 14.13 11.12
CA TYR A 238 -0.66 13.86 9.78
C TYR A 238 -0.65 12.36 9.52
N VAL A 239 -1.70 11.80 8.91
CA VAL A 239 -1.63 10.46 8.33
C VAL A 239 -0.77 10.53 7.06
N ASN A 240 0.20 9.63 6.95
CA ASN A 240 1.03 9.47 5.76
C ASN A 240 0.43 8.41 4.82
N GLU A 241 0.35 7.16 5.26
CA GLU A 241 -0.22 6.02 4.53
C GLU A 241 -0.69 4.90 5.47
#